data_2170d044c0adb285d7faa91d5a108f9c
#
_entry.id   2170d044c0adb285d7faa91d5a108f9c
#
_cell.length_a   1.000
_cell.length_b   1.000
_cell.length_c   1.000
_cell.angle_alpha   90.00
_cell.angle_beta   90.00
_cell.angle_gamma   90.00
#
_symmetry.space_group_name_H-M   'P 1'
#
loop_
_entity.id
_entity.type
_entity.pdbx_description
1 polymer ?
#
loop_
_entity_poly.entity_id
_entity_poly.type
_entity_poly.pdbx_seq_one_letter_code
_entity_poly.pdbx_strand_id
1 'polypeptide(L)'
;MDDRYLKTGIFLAPFHPLSENPLLCLERDMELLIHLDRLNYSEAWIGEHHSGGFEIIACPEMFIAAAAERTRHIRLGTGVVSLPYHNPFTVAGRMMQLDYMTRGRAMFGVGPGSLVYDAVKMGLKAEDQRRKLDESLDVIMELMQGRMVSKKTDWFDLVEARLQLSAYSQPMMEMAVASSRSPTGALAAGKHGIGMLSIGGTSEDALKAHASNWGVYEEAARAHGKTADRRKWRIVTFAHVAETREQARRDVKFGLDAFRRYFTEVATFPIIPPDITGDPADYLVDSGLAAIGTPDDCIRHFERLWKGSNGGFGGVLLLAHNWADWPATQRSYELMARFVHPHFQRNANALREASYGDAATKFATAGQQSRAAVQAAIDSYQARKG
;
A
#
# COMPACT_ATOMS: atom_id res chain seq x y z
N MET A 1 16.63 -12.16 -17.06
CA MET A 1 15.38 -11.45 -16.85
C MET A 1 15.33 -11.01 -15.40
N ASP A 2 14.90 -9.80 -15.15
CA ASP A 2 14.69 -9.31 -13.80
C ASP A 2 13.51 -10.07 -13.16
N ASP A 3 13.76 -10.84 -12.10
CA ASP A 3 12.76 -11.71 -11.45
C ASP A 3 12.03 -11.00 -10.31
N ARG A 4 12.21 -9.68 -10.20
CA ARG A 4 11.56 -8.85 -9.19
C ARG A 4 10.04 -8.86 -9.37
N TYR A 5 9.35 -9.03 -8.27
CA TYR A 5 7.90 -8.87 -8.20
C TYR A 5 7.52 -7.99 -7.03
N LEU A 6 7.13 -6.75 -7.32
CA LEU A 6 6.56 -5.83 -6.34
C LEU A 6 5.04 -5.84 -6.43
N LYS A 7 4.39 -6.09 -5.32
CA LYS A 7 2.98 -5.76 -5.17
C LYS A 7 2.84 -4.23 -5.20
N THR A 8 1.82 -3.75 -5.88
CA THR A 8 1.50 -2.33 -5.92
C THR A 8 0.15 -2.11 -5.27
N GLY A 9 0.06 -1.12 -4.41
CA GLY A 9 -1.14 -0.87 -3.66
C GLY A 9 -1.29 0.60 -3.26
N ILE A 10 -2.33 0.86 -2.49
CA ILE A 10 -2.60 2.17 -1.90
C ILE A 10 -2.59 2.08 -0.37
N PHE A 11 -2.10 3.12 0.27
CA PHE A 11 -2.31 3.41 1.68
C PHE A 11 -3.33 4.54 1.77
N LEU A 12 -4.57 4.16 2.03
CA LEU A 12 -5.70 5.07 2.05
C LEU A 12 -5.84 5.68 3.44
N ALA A 13 -5.13 6.78 3.65
CA ALA A 13 -5.34 7.73 4.73
C ALA A 13 -5.77 9.04 4.05
N PRO A 14 -7.02 9.14 3.60
CA PRO A 14 -7.43 10.16 2.66
C PRO A 14 -7.58 11.49 3.34
N PHE A 15 -6.84 12.45 2.82
CA PHE A 15 -6.98 13.83 3.20
C PHE A 15 -8.15 14.46 2.43
N HIS A 16 -9.16 14.92 3.15
CA HIS A 16 -10.30 15.63 2.59
C HIS A 16 -10.37 17.07 3.09
N PRO A 17 -10.50 18.07 2.21
CA PRO A 17 -10.73 19.46 2.64
C PRO A 17 -11.96 19.59 3.50
N LEU A 18 -11.87 20.38 4.59
CA LEU A 18 -12.97 20.57 5.56
C LEU A 18 -14.24 21.18 4.94
N SER A 19 -14.14 21.78 3.76
CA SER A 19 -15.25 22.39 3.02
C SER A 19 -16.03 21.40 2.16
N GLU A 20 -15.53 20.17 1.97
CA GLU A 20 -16.21 19.16 1.15
C GLU A 20 -17.30 18.44 1.95
N ASN A 21 -18.32 17.96 1.23
CA ASN A 21 -19.38 17.14 1.81
C ASN A 21 -18.82 15.77 2.24
N PRO A 22 -18.90 15.39 3.54
CA PRO A 22 -18.34 14.14 4.04
C PRO A 22 -18.88 12.88 3.34
N LEU A 23 -20.14 12.89 2.95
CA LEU A 23 -20.72 11.78 2.18
C LEU A 23 -20.00 11.58 0.85
N LEU A 24 -19.75 12.67 0.12
CA LEU A 24 -19.05 12.62 -1.17
C LEU A 24 -17.57 12.30 -1.01
N CYS A 25 -16.96 12.67 0.11
CA CYS A 25 -15.59 12.23 0.44
C CYS A 25 -15.50 10.71 0.58
N LEU A 26 -16.38 10.09 1.36
CA LEU A 26 -16.43 8.63 1.54
C LEU A 26 -16.79 7.89 0.25
N GLU A 27 -17.71 8.44 -0.56
CA GLU A 27 -18.04 7.87 -1.88
C GLU A 27 -16.83 7.92 -2.82
N ARG A 28 -16.06 9.03 -2.85
CA ARG A 28 -14.85 9.17 -3.67
C ARG A 28 -13.77 8.15 -3.27
N ASP A 29 -13.60 7.91 -1.96
CA ASP A 29 -12.67 6.89 -1.47
C ASP A 29 -13.09 5.48 -1.91
N MET A 30 -14.39 5.21 -1.87
CA MET A 30 -14.95 3.95 -2.34
C MET A 30 -14.77 3.78 -3.86
N GLU A 31 -15.04 4.83 -4.63
CA GLU A 31 -14.83 4.85 -6.08
C GLU A 31 -13.34 4.64 -6.43
N LEU A 32 -12.43 5.21 -5.62
CA LEU A 32 -11.00 4.98 -5.79
C LEU A 32 -10.64 3.51 -5.63
N LEU A 33 -11.13 2.83 -4.61
CA LEU A 33 -10.88 1.40 -4.43
C LEU A 33 -11.42 0.55 -5.59
N ILE A 34 -12.62 0.88 -6.09
CA ILE A 34 -13.22 0.22 -7.27
C ILE A 34 -12.36 0.46 -8.52
N HIS A 35 -11.86 1.67 -8.70
CA HIS A 35 -11.00 2.02 -9.82
C HIS A 35 -9.67 1.24 -9.75
N LEU A 36 -9.03 1.19 -8.59
CA LEU A 36 -7.80 0.44 -8.38
C LEU A 36 -7.97 -1.07 -8.57
N ASP A 37 -9.10 -1.64 -8.13
CA ASP A 37 -9.44 -3.04 -8.37
C ASP A 37 -9.52 -3.35 -9.87
N ARG A 38 -10.17 -2.50 -10.66
CA ARG A 38 -10.25 -2.61 -12.13
C ARG A 38 -8.89 -2.48 -12.80
N LEU A 39 -7.99 -1.70 -12.24
CA LEU A 39 -6.61 -1.52 -12.72
C LEU A 39 -5.65 -2.62 -12.22
N ASN A 40 -6.16 -3.64 -11.51
CA ASN A 40 -5.39 -4.76 -10.98
C ASN A 40 -4.30 -4.36 -9.97
N TYR A 41 -4.58 -3.36 -9.15
CA TYR A 41 -3.76 -3.11 -7.96
C TYR A 41 -3.89 -4.27 -6.98
N SER A 42 -2.79 -4.62 -6.35
CA SER A 42 -2.72 -5.83 -5.51
C SER A 42 -3.43 -5.66 -4.16
N GLU A 43 -3.32 -4.47 -3.56
CA GLU A 43 -3.76 -4.27 -2.18
C GLU A 43 -4.10 -2.80 -1.86
N ALA A 44 -5.02 -2.62 -0.90
CA ALA A 44 -5.33 -1.33 -0.30
C ALA A 44 -5.33 -1.45 1.22
N TRP A 45 -4.71 -0.48 1.90
CA TRP A 45 -4.61 -0.41 3.35
C TRP A 45 -5.32 0.85 3.84
N ILE A 46 -6.37 0.68 4.63
CA ILE A 46 -7.30 1.74 5.02
C ILE A 46 -7.00 2.20 6.45
N GLY A 47 -6.74 3.50 6.63
CA GLY A 47 -6.40 4.13 7.91
C GLY A 47 -7.56 4.25 8.88
N GLU A 48 -7.23 4.46 10.15
CA GLU A 48 -8.15 4.75 11.26
C GLU A 48 -7.78 6.08 11.90
N HIS A 49 -8.71 7.05 11.88
CA HIS A 49 -8.56 8.33 12.56
C HIS A 49 -9.86 8.80 13.21
N HIS A 50 -9.75 9.46 14.36
CA HIS A 50 -10.89 9.88 15.19
C HIS A 50 -10.92 11.39 15.44
N SER A 51 -9.95 12.13 14.86
CA SER A 51 -9.82 13.57 15.09
C SER A 51 -9.17 14.29 13.91
N GLY A 52 -8.98 15.60 14.03
CA GLY A 52 -8.32 16.41 13.00
C GLY A 52 -9.22 16.83 11.84
N GLY A 53 -10.34 16.15 11.61
CA GLY A 53 -11.39 16.54 10.65
C GLY A 53 -11.10 16.21 9.17
N PHE A 54 -9.88 15.86 8.81
CA PHE A 54 -9.48 15.63 7.43
C PHE A 54 -9.60 14.15 7.00
N GLU A 55 -9.23 13.23 7.87
CA GLU A 55 -9.33 11.79 7.64
C GLU A 55 -10.53 11.26 8.43
N ILE A 56 -11.61 10.89 7.74
CA ILE A 56 -12.92 10.67 8.36
C ILE A 56 -13.32 9.19 8.47
N ILE A 57 -12.42 8.26 8.17
CA ILE A 57 -12.66 6.83 8.37
C ILE A 57 -12.27 6.46 9.80
N ALA A 58 -13.28 6.34 10.67
CA ALA A 58 -13.09 5.99 12.08
C ALA A 58 -13.06 4.47 12.34
N CYS A 59 -13.54 3.67 11.40
CA CYS A 59 -13.59 2.21 11.49
C CYS A 59 -13.22 1.60 10.14
N PRO A 60 -11.94 1.29 9.90
CA PRO A 60 -11.50 0.71 8.64
C PRO A 60 -12.17 -0.62 8.31
N GLU A 61 -12.50 -1.45 9.32
CA GLU A 61 -13.16 -2.74 9.10
C GLU A 61 -14.56 -2.57 8.49
N MET A 62 -15.30 -1.54 8.90
CA MET A 62 -16.62 -1.23 8.34
C MET A 62 -16.48 -0.77 6.88
N PHE A 63 -15.53 0.08 6.59
CA PHE A 63 -15.25 0.57 5.24
C PHE A 63 -14.79 -0.57 4.32
N ILE A 64 -13.91 -1.46 4.80
CA ILE A 64 -13.44 -2.65 4.10
C ILE A 64 -14.60 -3.61 3.80
N ALA A 65 -15.51 -3.83 4.74
CA ALA A 65 -16.67 -4.70 4.53
C ALA A 65 -17.54 -4.20 3.36
N ALA A 66 -17.78 -2.87 3.29
CA ALA A 66 -18.51 -2.26 2.19
C ALA A 66 -17.73 -2.31 0.86
N ALA A 67 -16.41 -2.10 0.89
CA ALA A 67 -15.54 -2.17 -0.28
C ALA A 67 -15.43 -3.58 -0.84
N ALA A 68 -15.45 -4.60 0.01
CA ALA A 68 -15.37 -6.00 -0.39
C ALA A 68 -16.52 -6.44 -1.30
N GLU A 69 -17.72 -5.89 -1.09
CA GLU A 69 -18.88 -6.17 -1.95
C GLU A 69 -18.82 -5.45 -3.31
N ARG A 70 -17.99 -4.42 -3.42
CA ARG A 70 -17.86 -3.59 -4.65
C ARG A 70 -16.58 -3.88 -5.44
N THR A 71 -15.66 -4.70 -4.89
CA THR A 71 -14.38 -5.07 -5.50
C THR A 71 -14.26 -6.60 -5.63
N ARG A 72 -13.32 -7.08 -6.47
CA ARG A 72 -13.21 -8.51 -6.80
C ARG A 72 -11.84 -9.11 -6.51
N HIS A 73 -10.76 -8.37 -6.70
CA HIS A 73 -9.39 -8.88 -6.69
C HIS A 73 -8.52 -8.25 -5.61
N ILE A 74 -8.66 -6.93 -5.43
CA ILE A 74 -7.83 -6.17 -4.52
C ILE A 74 -7.97 -6.69 -3.09
N ARG A 75 -6.85 -6.91 -2.44
CA ARG A 75 -6.83 -7.26 -1.02
C ARG A 75 -7.02 -6.00 -0.19
N LEU A 76 -7.75 -6.11 0.89
CA LEU A 76 -8.20 -4.98 1.69
C LEU A 76 -7.69 -5.14 3.12
N GLY A 77 -6.81 -4.25 3.54
CA GLY A 77 -6.18 -4.28 4.85
C GLY A 77 -6.52 -3.06 5.70
N THR A 78 -6.52 -3.24 7.01
CA THR A 78 -6.49 -2.09 7.91
C THR A 78 -5.09 -1.47 7.87
N GLY A 79 -5.00 -0.17 7.76
CA GLY A 79 -3.74 0.55 7.60
C GLY A 79 -3.59 1.77 8.51
N VAL A 80 -3.79 1.61 9.82
CA VAL A 80 -3.84 0.41 10.67
C VAL A 80 -5.07 0.47 11.60
N VAL A 81 -5.37 -0.64 12.30
CA VAL A 81 -6.13 -0.57 13.54
C VAL A 81 -5.17 -0.12 14.64
N SER A 82 -5.50 0.97 15.31
CA SER A 82 -4.72 1.51 16.42
C SER A 82 -5.02 0.71 17.71
N LEU A 83 -4.33 -0.41 17.91
CA LEU A 83 -4.64 -1.39 18.96
C LEU A 83 -4.83 -0.78 20.39
N PRO A 84 -4.08 0.27 20.80
CA PRO A 84 -4.30 0.88 22.11
C PRO A 84 -5.70 1.49 22.33
N TYR A 85 -6.46 1.71 21.26
CA TYR A 85 -7.80 2.29 21.34
C TYR A 85 -8.90 1.24 21.53
N HIS A 86 -8.57 -0.05 21.41
CA HIS A 86 -9.54 -1.15 21.32
C HIS A 86 -9.25 -2.29 22.29
N ASN A 87 -10.32 -2.99 22.73
CA ASN A 87 -10.16 -4.26 23.42
C ASN A 87 -9.64 -5.33 22.45
N PRO A 88 -8.52 -6.04 22.75
CA PRO A 88 -7.89 -6.97 21.82
C PRO A 88 -8.77 -8.15 21.42
N PHE A 89 -9.62 -8.65 22.31
CA PHE A 89 -10.55 -9.73 22.00
C PHE A 89 -11.61 -9.31 20.96
N THR A 90 -12.15 -8.10 21.14
CA THR A 90 -13.14 -7.53 20.22
C THR A 90 -12.53 -7.30 18.83
N VAL A 91 -11.33 -6.76 18.76
CA VAL A 91 -10.63 -6.56 17.49
C VAL A 91 -10.36 -7.87 16.77
N ALA A 92 -9.81 -8.86 17.49
CA ALA A 92 -9.53 -10.18 16.90
C ALA A 92 -10.82 -10.83 16.34
N GLY A 93 -11.94 -10.73 17.08
CA GLY A 93 -13.23 -11.25 16.63
C GLY A 93 -13.75 -10.56 15.38
N ARG A 94 -13.69 -9.21 15.32
CA ARG A 94 -14.09 -8.44 14.14
C ARG A 94 -13.24 -8.78 12.90
N MET A 95 -11.94 -8.93 13.08
CA MET A 95 -11.05 -9.27 11.97
C MET A 95 -11.27 -10.69 11.46
N MET A 96 -11.57 -11.67 12.33
CA MET A 96 -11.97 -13.01 11.87
C MET A 96 -13.29 -12.99 11.10
N GLN A 97 -14.29 -12.24 11.56
CA GLN A 97 -15.52 -12.04 10.82
C GLN A 97 -15.26 -11.42 9.45
N LEU A 98 -14.41 -10.39 9.40
CA LEU A 98 -14.06 -9.70 8.16
C LEU A 98 -13.35 -10.63 7.15
N ASP A 99 -12.50 -11.54 7.62
CA ASP A 99 -11.83 -12.55 6.79
C ASP A 99 -12.85 -13.43 6.04
N TYR A 100 -13.92 -13.88 6.73
CA TYR A 100 -15.03 -14.59 6.09
C TYR A 100 -15.81 -13.71 5.11
N MET A 101 -16.19 -12.49 5.51
CA MET A 101 -16.96 -11.58 4.66
C MET A 101 -16.21 -11.22 3.37
N THR A 102 -14.90 -11.07 3.45
CA THR A 102 -14.04 -10.74 2.30
C THR A 102 -13.57 -11.97 1.52
N ARG A 103 -13.92 -13.18 1.98
CA ARG A 103 -13.50 -14.46 1.38
C ARG A 103 -11.98 -14.58 1.26
N GLY A 104 -11.27 -14.23 2.34
CA GLY A 104 -9.81 -14.30 2.43
C GLY A 104 -9.05 -13.15 1.79
N ARG A 105 -9.73 -12.06 1.37
CA ARG A 105 -9.06 -10.87 0.88
C ARG A 105 -8.67 -9.87 1.99
N ALA A 106 -9.13 -10.09 3.22
CA ALA A 106 -8.76 -9.24 4.35
C ALA A 106 -7.28 -9.36 4.70
N MET A 107 -6.70 -8.25 5.16
CA MET A 107 -5.38 -8.16 5.77
C MET A 107 -5.48 -7.34 7.05
N PHE A 108 -4.67 -7.65 8.03
CA PHE A 108 -4.74 -7.01 9.34
C PHE A 108 -3.47 -6.22 9.65
N GLY A 109 -3.50 -4.93 9.38
CA GLY A 109 -2.47 -4.00 9.79
C GLY A 109 -2.76 -3.42 11.17
N VAL A 110 -1.74 -3.38 12.01
CA VAL A 110 -1.83 -2.90 13.39
C VAL A 110 -0.79 -1.85 13.68
N GLY A 111 -1.08 -0.95 14.60
CA GLY A 111 -0.16 0.11 15.00
C GLY A 111 -0.50 0.71 16.36
N PRO A 112 0.37 1.61 16.86
CA PRO A 112 0.16 2.28 18.14
C PRO A 112 -0.82 3.46 18.07
N GLY A 113 -1.24 3.89 16.87
CA GLY A 113 -1.87 5.18 16.62
C GLY A 113 -0.84 6.26 16.28
N SER A 114 -1.15 7.11 15.30
CA SER A 114 -0.23 8.13 14.78
C SER A 114 -0.62 9.57 15.14
N LEU A 115 -1.90 9.91 15.13
CA LEU A 115 -2.35 11.24 15.52
C LEU A 115 -2.38 11.35 17.04
N VAL A 116 -1.57 12.27 17.58
CA VAL A 116 -1.48 12.51 19.02
C VAL A 116 -2.85 12.88 19.61
N TYR A 117 -3.65 13.64 18.87
CA TYR A 117 -4.96 14.08 19.34
C TYR A 117 -6.01 12.96 19.40
N ASP A 118 -5.88 11.91 18.59
CA ASP A 118 -6.69 10.69 18.75
C ASP A 118 -6.44 10.04 20.11
N ALA A 119 -5.17 9.86 20.48
CA ALA A 119 -4.80 9.32 21.77
C ALA A 119 -5.32 10.18 22.94
N VAL A 120 -5.21 11.50 22.83
CA VAL A 120 -5.74 12.45 23.85
C VAL A 120 -7.25 12.27 24.01
N LYS A 121 -8.02 12.17 22.91
CA LYS A 121 -9.47 11.95 22.97
C LYS A 121 -9.86 10.60 23.58
N MET A 122 -9.01 9.59 23.41
CA MET A 122 -9.19 8.26 24.03
C MET A 122 -8.67 8.20 25.49
N GLY A 123 -8.21 9.33 26.04
CA GLY A 123 -7.66 9.37 27.40
C GLY A 123 -6.33 8.64 27.57
N LEU A 124 -5.58 8.46 26.48
CA LEU A 124 -4.32 7.72 26.44
C LEU A 124 -3.12 8.66 26.53
N LYS A 125 -2.09 8.21 27.24
CA LYS A 125 -0.79 8.85 27.22
C LYS A 125 0.04 8.30 26.07
N ALA A 126 0.77 9.18 25.37
CA ALA A 126 1.63 8.77 24.24
C ALA A 126 2.68 7.72 24.64
N GLU A 127 3.17 7.76 25.87
CA GLU A 127 4.15 6.81 26.42
C GLU A 127 3.58 5.38 26.55
N ASP A 128 2.27 5.22 26.75
CA ASP A 128 1.60 3.93 26.93
C ASP A 128 1.27 3.24 25.59
N GLN A 129 1.19 3.98 24.50
CA GLN A 129 0.69 3.45 23.24
C GLN A 129 1.52 2.25 22.73
N ARG A 130 2.86 2.32 22.84
CA ARG A 130 3.72 1.22 22.38
C ARG A 130 3.60 -0.02 23.24
N ARG A 131 3.53 0.12 24.57
CA ARG A 131 3.31 -0.98 25.50
C ARG A 131 1.96 -1.65 25.23
N LYS A 132 0.91 -0.85 25.11
CA LYS A 132 -0.44 -1.37 24.83
C LYS A 132 -0.54 -2.07 23.47
N LEU A 133 0.18 -1.58 22.47
CA LEU A 133 0.31 -2.29 21.19
C LEU A 133 0.88 -3.71 21.38
N ASP A 134 2.02 -3.83 22.09
CA ASP A 134 2.66 -5.14 22.31
C ASP A 134 1.77 -6.09 23.12
N GLU A 135 1.17 -5.60 24.21
CA GLU A 135 0.27 -6.39 25.04
C GLU A 135 -0.96 -6.90 24.27
N SER A 136 -1.55 -6.03 23.40
CA SER A 136 -2.66 -6.40 22.53
C SER A 136 -2.24 -7.41 21.48
N LEU A 137 -1.13 -7.17 20.81
CA LEU A 137 -0.68 -7.99 19.71
C LEU A 137 -0.35 -9.41 20.17
N ASP A 138 0.29 -9.56 21.34
CA ASP A 138 0.54 -10.85 21.96
C ASP A 138 -0.76 -11.65 22.13
N VAL A 139 -1.78 -11.03 22.71
CA VAL A 139 -3.10 -11.65 22.94
C VAL A 139 -3.82 -11.97 21.63
N ILE A 140 -3.80 -11.04 20.69
CA ILE A 140 -4.44 -11.23 19.37
C ILE A 140 -3.83 -12.41 18.64
N MET A 141 -2.49 -12.54 18.65
CA MET A 141 -1.80 -13.64 18.01
C MET A 141 -2.17 -15.01 18.62
N GLU A 142 -2.38 -15.08 19.93
CA GLU A 142 -2.84 -16.29 20.58
C GLU A 142 -4.29 -16.62 20.25
N LEU A 143 -5.17 -15.63 20.32
CA LEU A 143 -6.59 -15.78 19.98
C LEU A 143 -6.79 -16.24 18.53
N MET A 144 -6.07 -15.64 17.58
CA MET A 144 -6.14 -15.99 16.15
C MET A 144 -5.62 -17.39 15.85
N GLN A 145 -4.81 -17.98 16.73
CA GLN A 145 -4.37 -19.37 16.67
C GLN A 145 -5.38 -20.34 17.33
N GLY A 146 -6.56 -19.84 17.75
CA GLY A 146 -7.61 -20.64 18.39
C GLY A 146 -7.37 -20.97 19.87
N ARG A 147 -6.34 -20.36 20.48
CA ARG A 147 -6.05 -20.54 21.90
C ARG A 147 -7.05 -19.82 22.80
N MET A 148 -7.29 -20.37 23.97
CA MET A 148 -8.02 -19.69 25.04
C MET A 148 -7.05 -18.83 25.84
N VAL A 149 -7.41 -17.57 26.09
CA VAL A 149 -6.55 -16.60 26.77
C VAL A 149 -7.25 -16.04 28.00
N SER A 150 -6.55 -16.11 29.14
CA SER A 150 -6.88 -15.34 30.34
C SER A 150 -5.71 -14.43 30.65
N LYS A 151 -5.93 -13.12 30.56
CA LYS A 151 -4.89 -12.12 30.80
C LYS A 151 -5.48 -10.82 31.33
N LYS A 152 -4.96 -10.35 32.44
CA LYS A 152 -5.31 -9.07 33.04
C LYS A 152 -4.16 -8.08 32.95
N THR A 153 -4.46 -6.89 32.52
CA THR A 153 -3.55 -5.73 32.51
C THR A 153 -4.20 -4.56 33.24
N ASP A 154 -3.59 -3.39 33.20
CA ASP A 154 -4.16 -2.15 33.72
C ASP A 154 -5.27 -1.54 32.85
N TRP A 155 -5.53 -2.11 31.64
CA TRP A 155 -6.47 -1.54 30.68
C TRP A 155 -7.38 -2.55 29.96
N PHE A 156 -7.12 -3.86 30.07
CA PHE A 156 -8.09 -4.91 29.72
C PHE A 156 -8.02 -6.09 30.68
N ASP A 157 -9.13 -6.82 30.78
CA ASP A 157 -9.24 -8.06 31.54
C ASP A 157 -9.97 -9.10 30.67
N LEU A 158 -9.29 -10.19 30.34
CA LEU A 158 -9.82 -11.30 29.56
C LEU A 158 -9.88 -12.55 30.44
N VAL A 159 -11.03 -13.19 30.46
CA VAL A 159 -11.29 -14.41 31.23
C VAL A 159 -11.73 -15.52 30.30
N GLU A 160 -10.90 -16.54 30.13
CA GLU A 160 -11.17 -17.71 29.27
C GLU A 160 -11.63 -17.31 27.85
N ALA A 161 -11.07 -16.21 27.33
CA ALA A 161 -11.47 -15.66 26.05
C ALA A 161 -11.02 -16.56 24.90
N ARG A 162 -11.95 -16.94 24.02
CA ARG A 162 -11.70 -17.72 22.81
C ARG A 162 -12.56 -17.20 21.68
N LEU A 163 -11.97 -17.07 20.47
CA LEU A 163 -12.72 -16.66 19.30
C LEU A 163 -13.71 -17.77 18.87
N GLN A 164 -14.86 -17.35 18.33
CA GLN A 164 -15.88 -18.27 17.79
C GLN A 164 -15.52 -18.79 16.40
N LEU A 165 -14.71 -18.03 15.66
CA LEU A 165 -14.32 -18.34 14.28
C LEU A 165 -12.82 -18.63 14.23
N SER A 166 -12.44 -19.65 13.49
CA SER A 166 -11.07 -19.84 13.00
C SER A 166 -10.83 -18.93 11.80
N ALA A 167 -9.58 -18.76 11.38
CA ALA A 167 -9.28 -18.00 10.15
C ALA A 167 -9.91 -18.69 8.92
N TYR A 168 -10.52 -17.89 8.05
CA TYR A 168 -10.90 -18.33 6.71
C TYR A 168 -9.65 -18.52 5.85
N SER A 169 -8.74 -17.55 5.92
CA SER A 169 -7.45 -17.58 5.25
C SER A 169 -6.49 -18.59 5.87
N GLN A 170 -5.78 -19.37 5.05
CA GLN A 170 -4.84 -20.38 5.52
C GLN A 170 -3.38 -19.97 5.22
N PRO A 171 -2.44 -20.19 6.16
CA PRO A 171 -2.65 -20.75 7.52
C PRO A 171 -3.29 -19.74 8.50
N MET A 172 -3.29 -18.45 8.17
CA MET A 172 -3.85 -17.33 8.93
C MET A 172 -3.96 -16.11 8.02
N MET A 173 -4.86 -15.18 8.36
CA MET A 173 -4.93 -13.87 7.71
C MET A 173 -3.56 -13.18 7.72
N GLU A 174 -3.17 -12.57 6.61
CA GLU A 174 -1.92 -11.79 6.53
C GLU A 174 -1.99 -10.60 7.47
N MET A 175 -0.96 -10.46 8.32
CA MET A 175 -0.85 -9.36 9.27
C MET A 175 0.42 -8.54 9.01
N ALA A 176 0.37 -7.26 9.39
CA ALA A 176 1.54 -6.37 9.35
C ALA A 176 1.51 -5.33 10.48
N VAL A 177 2.68 -4.90 10.93
CA VAL A 177 2.83 -3.82 11.92
C VAL A 177 3.33 -2.56 11.24
N ALA A 178 2.73 -1.41 11.58
CA ALA A 178 3.27 -0.13 11.17
C ALA A 178 4.62 0.13 11.83
N SER A 179 5.60 0.49 11.01
CA SER A 179 6.96 0.83 11.42
C SER A 179 7.34 2.17 10.81
N SER A 180 7.81 3.08 11.63
CA SER A 180 8.26 4.40 11.20
C SER A 180 9.78 4.53 11.44
N ARG A 181 10.22 5.53 12.18
CA ARG A 181 11.64 5.73 12.49
C ARG A 181 12.14 4.92 13.69
N SER A 182 11.24 4.59 14.64
CA SER A 182 11.62 3.81 15.82
C SER A 182 11.61 2.31 15.51
N PRO A 183 12.45 1.49 16.17
CA PRO A 183 12.52 0.06 15.94
C PRO A 183 11.32 -0.73 16.50
N THR A 184 10.41 -0.11 17.26
CA THR A 184 9.34 -0.80 17.99
C THR A 184 8.46 -1.64 17.06
N GLY A 185 8.03 -1.07 15.90
CA GLY A 185 7.21 -1.81 14.93
C GLY A 185 7.96 -3.00 14.33
N ALA A 186 9.24 -2.83 14.04
CA ALA A 186 10.09 -3.89 13.50
C ALA A 186 10.32 -5.03 14.53
N LEU A 187 10.54 -4.69 15.81
CA LEU A 187 10.64 -5.67 16.90
C LEU A 187 9.35 -6.49 17.03
N ALA A 188 8.19 -5.83 17.07
CA ALA A 188 6.90 -6.49 17.19
C ALA A 188 6.61 -7.39 15.98
N ALA A 189 6.87 -6.89 14.76
CA ALA A 189 6.69 -7.66 13.54
C ALA A 189 7.59 -8.91 13.49
N GLY A 190 8.87 -8.77 13.83
CA GLY A 190 9.83 -9.86 13.88
C GLY A 190 9.49 -10.90 14.96
N LYS A 191 9.13 -10.48 16.17
CA LYS A 191 8.67 -11.34 17.27
C LYS A 191 7.57 -12.31 16.84
N HIS A 192 6.62 -11.83 16.06
CA HIS A 192 5.46 -12.61 15.61
C HIS A 192 5.63 -13.22 14.21
N GLY A 193 6.67 -12.86 13.44
CA GLY A 193 6.89 -13.32 12.08
C GLY A 193 5.84 -12.82 11.08
N ILE A 194 5.27 -11.65 11.34
CA ILE A 194 4.27 -10.97 10.51
C ILE A 194 4.90 -9.85 9.66
N GLY A 195 4.15 -9.25 8.76
CA GLY A 195 4.66 -8.22 7.84
C GLY A 195 5.00 -6.89 8.51
N MET A 196 5.64 -6.00 7.75
CA MET A 196 5.98 -4.64 8.17
C MET A 196 5.50 -3.63 7.14
N LEU A 197 4.84 -2.56 7.61
CA LEU A 197 4.45 -1.39 6.83
C LEU A 197 5.38 -0.24 7.20
N SER A 198 6.34 0.10 6.35
CA SER A 198 7.24 1.24 6.56
C SER A 198 6.56 2.53 6.15
N ILE A 199 6.19 3.33 7.15
CA ILE A 199 5.54 4.63 7.03
C ILE A 199 6.51 5.69 7.59
N GLY A 200 6.59 6.85 7.01
CA GLY A 200 7.49 7.92 7.52
C GLY A 200 8.34 8.57 6.44
N GLY A 201 7.87 8.42 5.19
CA GLY A 201 8.49 9.01 4.02
C GLY A 201 9.60 8.17 3.42
N THR A 202 10.18 8.69 2.32
CA THR A 202 11.17 8.00 1.51
C THR A 202 12.38 8.87 1.17
N SER A 203 12.64 9.93 1.95
CA SER A 203 13.92 10.65 1.88
C SER A 203 15.10 9.71 2.13
N GLU A 204 16.30 10.15 1.83
CA GLU A 204 17.49 9.32 2.02
C GLU A 204 17.62 8.80 3.47
N ASP A 205 17.41 9.67 4.45
CA ASP A 205 17.49 9.30 5.87
C ASP A 205 16.35 8.38 6.30
N ALA A 206 15.14 8.57 5.73
CA ALA A 206 14.02 7.67 5.98
C ALA A 206 14.31 6.26 5.42
N LEU A 207 14.89 6.15 4.24
CA LEU A 207 15.26 4.84 3.66
C LEU A 207 16.36 4.15 4.47
N LYS A 208 17.36 4.89 4.98
CA LYS A 208 18.37 4.34 5.92
C LYS A 208 17.71 3.79 7.18
N ALA A 209 16.75 4.52 7.75
CA ALA A 209 15.98 4.07 8.92
C ALA A 209 15.15 2.82 8.60
N HIS A 210 14.50 2.75 7.44
CA HIS A 210 13.73 1.58 7.02
C HIS A 210 14.64 0.34 6.84
N ALA A 211 15.79 0.50 6.21
CA ALA A 211 16.77 -0.59 6.07
C ALA A 211 17.32 -1.07 7.43
N SER A 212 17.60 -0.14 8.36
CA SER A 212 18.01 -0.45 9.74
C SER A 212 16.89 -1.21 10.48
N ASN A 213 15.64 -0.75 10.38
CA ASN A 213 14.50 -1.42 10.98
C ASN A 213 14.30 -2.84 10.42
N TRP A 214 14.61 -3.07 9.15
CA TRP A 214 14.58 -4.42 8.61
C TRP A 214 15.63 -5.33 9.28
N GLY A 215 16.83 -4.86 9.56
CA GLY A 215 17.82 -5.59 10.34
C GLY A 215 17.33 -5.97 11.73
N VAL A 216 16.67 -5.02 12.43
CA VAL A 216 16.02 -5.27 13.73
C VAL A 216 14.93 -6.33 13.61
N TYR A 217 14.12 -6.28 12.55
CA TYR A 217 13.10 -7.31 12.26
C TYR A 217 13.74 -8.70 12.10
N GLU A 218 14.83 -8.82 11.31
CA GLU A 218 15.51 -10.09 11.07
C GLU A 218 16.08 -10.69 12.37
N GLU A 219 16.67 -9.86 13.23
CA GLU A 219 17.19 -10.28 14.54
C GLU A 219 16.07 -10.75 15.47
N ALA A 220 14.99 -9.97 15.58
CA ALA A 220 13.83 -10.33 16.39
C ALA A 220 13.16 -11.62 15.89
N ALA A 221 13.00 -11.79 14.59
CA ALA A 221 12.46 -13.00 13.99
C ALA A 221 13.31 -14.23 14.34
N ARG A 222 14.62 -14.13 14.19
CA ARG A 222 15.55 -15.21 14.54
C ARG A 222 15.47 -15.57 16.04
N ALA A 223 15.45 -14.57 16.91
CA ALA A 223 15.36 -14.77 18.36
C ALA A 223 14.08 -15.50 18.80
N HIS A 224 12.99 -15.39 18.01
CA HIS A 224 11.70 -16.03 18.30
C HIS A 224 11.39 -17.23 17.38
N GLY A 225 12.41 -17.79 16.70
CA GLY A 225 12.23 -18.95 15.82
C GLY A 225 11.33 -18.70 14.60
N LYS A 226 11.29 -17.46 14.12
CA LYS A 226 10.54 -17.05 12.93
C LYS A 226 11.47 -16.82 11.75
N THR A 227 10.92 -16.89 10.54
CA THR A 227 11.65 -16.60 9.30
C THR A 227 11.29 -15.22 8.79
N ALA A 228 12.28 -14.39 8.57
CA ALA A 228 12.11 -13.09 7.93
C ALA A 228 11.78 -13.28 6.44
N ASP A 229 10.74 -12.60 5.96
CA ASP A 229 10.30 -12.67 4.56
C ASP A 229 10.09 -11.26 4.00
N ARG A 230 11.01 -10.80 3.15
CA ARG A 230 10.94 -9.47 2.51
C ARG A 230 9.70 -9.27 1.66
N ARG A 231 9.05 -10.32 1.19
CA ARG A 231 7.78 -10.25 0.45
C ARG A 231 6.62 -9.72 1.30
N LYS A 232 6.76 -9.74 2.63
CA LYS A 232 5.80 -9.18 3.60
C LYS A 232 6.14 -7.76 4.04
N TRP A 233 7.17 -7.15 3.49
CA TRP A 233 7.56 -5.77 3.78
C TRP A 233 7.01 -4.82 2.72
N ARG A 234 6.31 -3.77 3.14
CA ARG A 234 5.78 -2.69 2.28
C ARG A 234 6.43 -1.38 2.66
N ILE A 235 6.70 -0.56 1.64
CA ILE A 235 7.16 0.82 1.82
C ILE A 235 6.08 1.77 1.27
N VAL A 236 5.66 2.72 2.10
CA VAL A 236 4.70 3.77 1.74
C VAL A 236 5.46 4.96 1.16
N THR A 237 5.01 5.44 0.01
CA THR A 237 5.58 6.61 -0.68
C THR A 237 4.49 7.45 -1.33
N PHE A 238 4.84 8.61 -1.86
CA PHE A 238 3.93 9.45 -2.64
C PHE A 238 4.24 9.37 -4.14
N ALA A 239 3.21 9.41 -4.97
CA ALA A 239 3.38 9.59 -6.40
C ALA A 239 2.18 10.27 -7.05
N HIS A 240 2.46 11.17 -7.99
CA HIS A 240 1.50 11.68 -8.97
C HIS A 240 2.13 11.64 -10.36
N VAL A 241 1.51 10.91 -11.28
CA VAL A 241 2.04 10.64 -12.61
C VAL A 241 1.10 11.21 -13.68
N ALA A 242 1.68 11.92 -14.64
CA ALA A 242 0.98 12.43 -15.81
C ALA A 242 1.77 12.10 -17.09
N GLU A 243 1.25 12.45 -18.26
CA GLU A 243 1.91 12.23 -19.55
C GLU A 243 3.20 13.05 -19.69
N THR A 244 3.25 14.22 -19.05
CA THR A 244 4.45 15.08 -19.02
C THR A 244 4.71 15.60 -17.61
N ARG A 245 5.97 16.00 -17.36
CA ARG A 245 6.36 16.62 -16.08
C ARG A 245 5.61 17.92 -15.81
N GLU A 246 5.42 18.72 -16.85
CA GLU A 246 4.70 20.01 -16.77
C GLU A 246 3.23 19.77 -16.38
N GLN A 247 2.59 18.73 -16.92
CA GLN A 247 1.23 18.38 -16.54
C GLN A 247 1.17 17.93 -15.08
N ALA A 248 2.05 17.02 -14.67
CA ALA A 248 2.10 16.55 -13.28
C ALA A 248 2.28 17.71 -12.29
N ARG A 249 3.15 18.68 -12.63
CA ARG A 249 3.34 19.89 -11.81
C ARG A 249 2.10 20.79 -11.76
N ARG A 250 1.36 20.91 -12.85
CA ARG A 250 0.09 21.65 -12.85
C ARG A 250 -0.98 20.97 -12.01
N ASP A 251 -1.11 19.66 -12.15
CA ASP A 251 -2.11 18.88 -11.45
C ASP A 251 -2.00 19.01 -9.93
N VAL A 252 -0.78 18.86 -9.39
CA VAL A 252 -0.57 18.88 -7.93
C VAL A 252 -0.77 20.26 -7.28
N LYS A 253 -0.83 21.33 -8.05
CA LYS A 253 -1.18 22.67 -7.54
C LYS A 253 -2.60 22.75 -6.99
N PHE A 254 -3.46 21.83 -7.37
CA PHE A 254 -4.85 21.80 -6.93
C PHE A 254 -4.96 21.67 -5.40
N GLY A 255 -4.21 20.77 -4.77
CA GLY A 255 -4.40 20.45 -3.35
C GLY A 255 -3.14 20.35 -2.49
N LEU A 256 -1.94 20.51 -3.07
CA LEU A 256 -0.67 20.28 -2.34
C LEU A 256 -0.50 21.25 -1.15
N ASP A 257 -0.93 22.51 -1.27
CA ASP A 257 -0.85 23.47 -0.17
C ASP A 257 -1.76 23.12 1.01
N ALA A 258 -2.97 22.63 0.74
CA ALA A 258 -3.88 22.17 1.78
C ALA A 258 -3.33 20.93 2.49
N PHE A 259 -2.74 20.01 1.72
CA PHE A 259 -2.06 18.82 2.26
C PHE A 259 -0.85 19.20 3.13
N ARG A 260 -0.04 20.18 2.73
CA ARG A 260 1.07 20.69 3.53
C ARG A 260 0.62 21.22 4.88
N ARG A 261 -0.46 22.02 4.89
CA ARG A 261 -1.04 22.54 6.14
C ARG A 261 -1.51 21.43 7.08
N TYR A 262 -2.16 20.39 6.57
CA TYR A 262 -2.56 19.23 7.37
C TYR A 262 -1.38 18.61 8.13
N PHE A 263 -0.27 18.36 7.45
CA PHE A 263 0.91 17.75 8.08
C PHE A 263 1.62 18.68 9.06
N THR A 264 1.47 19.99 8.91
CA THR A 264 2.03 20.97 9.82
C THR A 264 1.12 21.22 11.05
N GLU A 265 -0.18 21.33 10.82
CA GLU A 265 -1.14 21.79 11.83
C GLU A 265 -1.80 20.63 12.61
N VAL A 266 -2.00 19.49 11.98
CA VAL A 266 -2.75 18.35 12.54
C VAL A 266 -1.86 17.15 12.83
N ALA A 267 -1.13 16.65 11.83
CA ALA A 267 -0.26 15.49 12.00
C ALA A 267 1.03 15.79 12.80
N THR A 268 1.37 17.08 12.97
CA THR A 268 2.52 17.58 13.76
C THR A 268 3.89 17.05 13.34
N PHE A 269 4.02 16.58 12.11
CA PHE A 269 5.30 16.21 11.50
C PHE A 269 5.34 16.74 10.06
N PRO A 270 5.87 17.92 9.84
CA PRO A 270 5.89 18.56 8.53
C PRO A 270 6.69 17.72 7.53
N ILE A 271 6.01 17.22 6.49
CA ILE A 271 6.64 16.51 5.37
C ILE A 271 7.41 17.52 4.51
N ILE A 272 6.85 18.71 4.35
CA ILE A 272 7.46 19.86 3.67
C ILE A 272 7.74 20.89 4.74
N PRO A 273 9.00 21.33 4.92
CA PRO A 273 9.33 22.38 5.88
C PRO A 273 8.50 23.64 5.64
N PRO A 274 8.04 24.33 6.70
CA PRO A 274 7.19 25.51 6.54
C PRO A 274 7.92 26.70 5.91
N ASP A 275 9.22 26.74 6.01
CA ASP A 275 10.12 27.81 5.59
C ASP A 275 10.84 27.56 4.25
N ILE A 276 10.39 26.55 3.48
CA ILE A 276 11.01 26.29 2.18
C ILE A 276 10.89 27.50 1.24
N THR A 277 11.95 27.75 0.51
CA THR A 277 11.96 28.67 -0.63
C THR A 277 11.79 27.87 -1.91
N GLY A 278 10.78 28.19 -2.73
CA GLY A 278 10.53 27.50 -4.01
C GLY A 278 9.24 26.72 -4.04
N ASP A 279 9.08 25.91 -5.08
CA ASP A 279 7.87 25.10 -5.29
C ASP A 279 7.86 23.88 -4.35
N PRO A 280 6.83 23.68 -3.53
CA PRO A 280 6.70 22.50 -2.67
C PRO A 280 6.79 21.17 -3.42
N ALA A 281 6.34 21.11 -4.66
CA ALA A 281 6.43 19.92 -5.48
C ALA A 281 7.88 19.58 -5.88
N ASP A 282 8.71 20.59 -6.14
CA ASP A 282 10.14 20.39 -6.39
C ASP A 282 10.85 19.86 -5.16
N TYR A 283 10.55 20.42 -3.99
CA TYR A 283 11.08 19.92 -2.73
C TYR A 283 10.77 18.44 -2.50
N LEU A 284 9.53 18.01 -2.74
CA LEU A 284 9.12 16.61 -2.57
C LEU A 284 9.89 15.67 -3.51
N VAL A 285 10.15 16.09 -4.73
CA VAL A 285 10.92 15.30 -5.70
C VAL A 285 12.41 15.28 -5.34
N ASP A 286 13.00 16.43 -5.08
CA ASP A 286 14.44 16.55 -4.81
C ASP A 286 14.85 15.87 -3.51
N SER A 287 13.99 15.92 -2.48
CA SER A 287 14.20 15.19 -1.23
C SER A 287 13.95 13.66 -1.35
N GLY A 288 13.39 13.22 -2.46
CA GLY A 288 13.03 11.82 -2.68
C GLY A 288 11.80 11.34 -1.90
N LEU A 289 10.96 12.26 -1.43
CA LEU A 289 9.71 11.92 -0.75
C LEU A 289 8.62 11.49 -1.72
N ALA A 290 8.63 12.03 -2.96
CA ALA A 290 7.60 11.75 -3.95
C ALA A 290 8.16 11.58 -5.37
N ALA A 291 7.42 10.87 -6.21
CA ALA A 291 7.51 10.95 -7.65
C ALA A 291 6.39 11.87 -8.18
N ILE A 292 6.74 13.04 -8.73
CA ILE A 292 5.80 13.93 -9.42
C ILE A 292 6.33 14.16 -10.83
N GLY A 293 5.76 13.46 -11.83
CA GLY A 293 6.29 13.49 -13.18
C GLY A 293 5.68 12.45 -14.11
N THR A 294 6.51 11.86 -14.97
CA THR A 294 6.12 10.83 -15.93
C THR A 294 6.18 9.42 -15.33
N PRO A 295 5.65 8.39 -16.02
CA PRO A 295 5.86 6.99 -15.63
C PRO A 295 7.34 6.64 -15.42
N ASP A 296 8.25 7.14 -16.26
CA ASP A 296 9.68 6.90 -16.13
C ASP A 296 10.28 7.55 -14.86
N ASP A 297 9.76 8.71 -14.45
CA ASP A 297 10.15 9.34 -13.18
C ASP A 297 9.72 8.47 -11.99
N CYS A 298 8.52 7.90 -12.05
CA CYS A 298 8.01 6.98 -11.04
C CYS A 298 8.81 5.67 -10.99
N ILE A 299 9.19 5.09 -12.14
CA ILE A 299 10.06 3.92 -12.22
C ILE A 299 11.40 4.21 -11.53
N ARG A 300 12.05 5.32 -11.86
CA ARG A 300 13.31 5.71 -11.19
C ARG A 300 13.16 5.89 -9.69
N HIS A 301 12.03 6.43 -9.24
CA HIS A 301 11.75 6.57 -7.82
C HIS A 301 11.63 5.19 -7.13
N PHE A 302 10.90 4.25 -7.70
CA PHE A 302 10.75 2.90 -7.13
C PHE A 302 12.06 2.11 -7.17
N GLU A 303 12.88 2.28 -8.23
CA GLU A 303 14.23 1.70 -8.28
C GLU A 303 15.12 2.25 -7.16
N ARG A 304 15.02 3.54 -6.84
CA ARG A 304 15.73 4.14 -5.71
C ARG A 304 15.28 3.53 -4.38
N LEU A 305 13.96 3.33 -4.18
CA LEU A 305 13.43 2.67 -2.98
C LEU A 305 13.98 1.25 -2.87
N TRP A 306 13.94 0.50 -3.98
CA TRP A 306 14.45 -0.88 -4.03
C TRP A 306 15.92 -0.94 -3.63
N LYS A 307 16.74 -0.09 -4.23
CA LYS A 307 18.17 -0.01 -3.91
C LYS A 307 18.41 0.39 -2.46
N GLY A 308 17.69 1.40 -1.96
CA GLY A 308 17.85 1.91 -0.59
C GLY A 308 17.41 0.94 0.49
N SER A 309 16.60 -0.07 0.16
CA SER A 309 16.16 -1.10 1.10
C SER A 309 17.19 -2.20 1.38
N ASN A 310 18.37 -2.17 0.72
CA ASN A 310 19.46 -3.16 0.89
C ASN A 310 19.01 -4.62 0.73
N GLY A 311 18.36 -4.94 -0.39
CA GLY A 311 17.92 -6.31 -0.71
C GLY A 311 16.46 -6.42 -1.12
N GLY A 312 15.80 -5.29 -1.36
CA GLY A 312 14.44 -5.23 -1.84
C GLY A 312 13.37 -5.41 -0.75
N PHE A 313 12.12 -5.33 -1.18
CA PHE A 313 10.92 -5.45 -0.34
C PHE A 313 9.75 -5.98 -1.18
N GLY A 314 8.63 -6.32 -0.57
CA GLY A 314 7.54 -7.04 -1.24
C GLY A 314 6.48 -6.15 -1.89
N GLY A 315 6.37 -4.88 -1.53
CA GLY A 315 5.35 -4.02 -2.10
C GLY A 315 5.54 -2.52 -1.87
N VAL A 316 5.10 -1.73 -2.84
CA VAL A 316 4.98 -0.28 -2.76
C VAL A 316 3.52 0.09 -2.52
N LEU A 317 3.29 0.92 -1.53
CA LEU A 317 1.99 1.51 -1.24
C LEU A 317 2.04 3.01 -1.52
N LEU A 318 1.13 3.48 -2.34
CA LEU A 318 0.99 4.90 -2.62
C LEU A 318 0.12 5.53 -1.52
N LEU A 319 0.64 6.49 -0.79
CA LEU A 319 -0.20 7.24 0.14
C LEU A 319 -1.22 8.05 -0.66
N ALA A 320 -2.50 7.85 -0.37
CA ALA A 320 -3.58 8.61 -0.98
C ALA A 320 -3.45 10.09 -0.63
N HIS A 321 -3.72 10.94 -1.59
CA HIS A 321 -3.65 12.38 -1.44
C HIS A 321 -4.65 13.09 -2.38
N ASN A 322 -4.98 14.33 -2.07
CA ASN A 322 -5.82 15.21 -2.91
C ASN A 322 -4.99 16.29 -3.59
N TRP A 323 -3.76 15.97 -4.03
CA TRP A 323 -2.92 16.95 -4.71
C TRP A 323 -3.47 17.38 -6.06
N ALA A 324 -4.15 16.47 -6.75
CA ALA A 324 -4.80 16.71 -8.03
C ALA A 324 -6.32 16.56 -7.93
N ASP A 325 -7.04 17.10 -8.89
CA ASP A 325 -8.47 16.85 -9.01
C ASP A 325 -8.78 15.37 -9.29
N TRP A 326 -10.05 15.01 -9.20
CA TRP A 326 -10.46 13.62 -9.33
C TRP A 326 -10.11 12.98 -10.69
N PRO A 327 -10.37 13.62 -11.85
CA PRO A 327 -9.97 13.08 -13.14
C PRO A 327 -8.45 12.87 -13.28
N ALA A 328 -7.64 13.83 -12.86
CA ALA A 328 -6.18 13.71 -12.89
C ALA A 328 -5.65 12.66 -11.91
N THR A 329 -6.28 12.52 -10.75
CA THR A 329 -5.98 11.46 -9.78
C THR A 329 -6.24 10.07 -10.39
N GLN A 330 -7.40 9.83 -10.99
CA GLN A 330 -7.72 8.57 -11.66
C GLN A 330 -6.75 8.28 -12.81
N ARG A 331 -6.42 9.30 -13.62
CA ARG A 331 -5.47 9.17 -14.72
C ARG A 331 -4.06 8.81 -14.24
N SER A 332 -3.62 9.40 -13.13
CA SER A 332 -2.33 9.07 -12.51
C SER A 332 -2.23 7.60 -12.13
N TYR A 333 -3.23 7.04 -11.45
CA TYR A 333 -3.25 5.61 -11.10
C TYR A 333 -3.33 4.71 -12.36
N GLU A 334 -4.05 5.13 -13.40
CA GLU A 334 -4.10 4.41 -14.67
C GLU A 334 -2.73 4.37 -15.37
N LEU A 335 -2.02 5.48 -15.45
CA LEU A 335 -0.68 5.56 -16.05
C LEU A 335 0.32 4.68 -15.28
N MET A 336 0.25 4.67 -13.95
CA MET A 336 1.08 3.78 -13.14
C MET A 336 0.77 2.31 -13.42
N ALA A 337 -0.50 1.92 -13.48
CA ALA A 337 -0.90 0.54 -13.78
C ALA A 337 -0.44 0.09 -15.18
N ARG A 338 -0.49 0.98 -16.17
CA ARG A 338 -0.13 0.68 -17.55
C ARG A 338 1.37 0.63 -17.79
N PHE A 339 2.15 1.52 -17.17
CA PHE A 339 3.53 1.76 -17.57
C PHE A 339 4.56 1.54 -16.46
N VAL A 340 4.17 1.64 -15.17
CA VAL A 340 5.08 1.46 -14.04
C VAL A 340 5.03 0.03 -13.49
N HIS A 341 3.82 -0.49 -13.20
CA HIS A 341 3.67 -1.81 -12.59
C HIS A 341 4.30 -2.95 -13.42
N PRO A 342 4.14 -3.01 -14.76
CA PRO A 342 4.74 -4.08 -15.56
C PRO A 342 6.25 -4.17 -15.41
N HIS A 343 6.94 -3.04 -15.20
CA HIS A 343 8.39 -3.00 -15.00
C HIS A 343 8.82 -3.77 -13.75
N PHE A 344 8.02 -3.72 -12.68
CA PHE A 344 8.30 -4.37 -11.38
C PHE A 344 7.60 -5.72 -11.19
N GLN A 345 6.84 -6.18 -12.17
CA GLN A 345 6.12 -7.45 -12.15
C GLN A 345 6.75 -8.44 -13.12
N ARG A 346 8.02 -8.80 -12.89
CA ARG A 346 8.84 -9.71 -13.72
C ARG A 346 8.98 -9.23 -15.16
N ASN A 347 9.00 -7.94 -15.38
CA ASN A 347 8.95 -7.33 -16.71
C ASN A 347 7.89 -8.00 -17.60
N ALA A 348 6.61 -7.84 -17.25
CA ALA A 348 5.48 -8.53 -17.88
C ALA A 348 5.41 -8.34 -19.41
N ASN A 349 6.08 -7.32 -19.95
CA ASN A 349 6.14 -7.04 -21.39
C ASN A 349 7.34 -7.68 -22.11
N ALA A 350 8.33 -8.22 -21.41
CA ALA A 350 9.59 -8.69 -22.02
C ALA A 350 9.38 -9.71 -23.13
N LEU A 351 8.49 -10.70 -22.95
CA LEU A 351 8.19 -11.69 -23.99
C LEU A 351 7.44 -11.08 -25.18
N ARG A 352 6.59 -10.10 -24.95
CA ARG A 352 5.88 -9.38 -26.02
C ARG A 352 6.86 -8.57 -26.86
N GLU A 353 7.79 -7.89 -26.22
CA GLU A 353 8.85 -7.11 -26.86
C GLU A 353 9.80 -8.01 -27.67
N ALA A 354 10.21 -9.14 -27.10
CA ALA A 354 11.02 -10.14 -27.81
C ALA A 354 10.29 -10.70 -29.02
N SER A 355 9.01 -11.06 -28.86
CA SER A 355 8.18 -11.56 -29.97
C SER A 355 8.01 -10.54 -31.11
N TYR A 356 7.85 -9.26 -30.73
CA TYR A 356 7.83 -8.19 -31.73
C TYR A 356 9.17 -8.04 -32.45
N GLY A 357 10.28 -8.07 -31.71
CA GLY A 357 11.64 -8.01 -32.30
C GLY A 357 11.92 -9.15 -33.28
N ASP A 358 11.53 -10.37 -32.91
CA ASP A 358 11.63 -11.55 -33.79
C ASP A 358 10.81 -11.38 -35.08
N ALA A 359 9.58 -10.88 -34.94
CA ALA A 359 8.73 -10.63 -36.10
C ALA A 359 9.28 -9.50 -36.98
N ALA A 360 9.75 -8.41 -36.41
CA ALA A 360 10.32 -7.27 -37.13
C ALA A 360 11.59 -7.65 -37.94
N THR A 361 12.46 -8.45 -37.34
CA THR A 361 13.68 -8.91 -38.04
C THR A 361 13.39 -9.87 -39.19
N LYS A 362 12.34 -10.66 -39.10
CA LYS A 362 11.97 -11.68 -40.13
C LYS A 362 10.89 -11.20 -41.11
N PHE A 363 10.39 -9.99 -40.93
CA PHE A 363 9.24 -9.46 -41.69
C PHE A 363 9.43 -9.52 -43.20
N ALA A 364 10.60 -9.11 -43.70
CA ALA A 364 10.89 -9.11 -45.14
C ALA A 364 10.84 -10.51 -45.74
N THR A 365 11.48 -11.49 -45.06
CA THR A 365 11.52 -12.90 -45.52
C THR A 365 10.14 -13.56 -45.43
N ALA A 366 9.43 -13.39 -44.33
CA ALA A 366 8.07 -13.92 -44.14
C ALA A 366 7.08 -13.32 -45.16
N GLY A 367 7.19 -12.03 -45.45
CA GLY A 367 6.40 -11.34 -46.45
C GLY A 367 6.66 -11.86 -47.90
N GLN A 368 7.93 -12.18 -48.23
CA GLN A 368 8.25 -12.80 -49.51
C GLN A 368 7.65 -14.21 -49.62
N GLN A 369 7.80 -15.04 -48.61
CA GLN A 369 7.24 -16.39 -48.58
C GLN A 369 5.70 -16.36 -48.68
N SER A 370 5.02 -15.44 -47.99
CA SER A 370 3.58 -15.27 -48.07
C SER A 370 3.11 -14.89 -49.48
N ARG A 371 3.80 -13.95 -50.14
CA ARG A 371 3.50 -13.55 -51.53
C ARG A 371 3.69 -14.68 -52.49
N ALA A 372 4.79 -15.44 -52.35
CA ALA A 372 5.06 -16.61 -53.17
C ALA A 372 3.97 -17.69 -53.01
N ALA A 373 3.55 -17.95 -51.78
CA ALA A 373 2.46 -18.91 -51.52
C ALA A 373 1.12 -18.47 -52.10
N VAL A 374 0.80 -17.21 -52.04
CA VAL A 374 -0.43 -16.63 -52.67
C VAL A 374 -0.35 -16.76 -54.18
N GLN A 375 0.79 -16.43 -54.80
CA GLN A 375 0.97 -16.56 -56.23
C GLN A 375 0.84 -18.02 -56.70
N ALA A 376 1.48 -18.95 -56.01
CA ALA A 376 1.38 -20.38 -56.32
C ALA A 376 -0.07 -20.91 -56.22
N ALA A 377 -0.85 -20.41 -55.24
CA ALA A 377 -2.26 -20.76 -55.13
C ALA A 377 -3.10 -20.21 -56.29
N ILE A 378 -2.82 -18.99 -56.75
CA ILE A 378 -3.46 -18.38 -57.94
C ILE A 378 -3.15 -19.17 -59.19
N ASP A 379 -1.86 -19.50 -59.43
CA ASP A 379 -1.41 -20.24 -60.58
C ASP A 379 -2.04 -21.67 -60.64
N SER A 380 -2.10 -22.34 -59.46
CA SER A 380 -2.75 -23.65 -59.33
C SER A 380 -4.24 -23.61 -59.63
N TYR A 381 -4.91 -22.54 -59.23
CA TYR A 381 -6.35 -22.34 -59.52
C TYR A 381 -6.60 -22.09 -60.99
N GLN A 382 -5.76 -21.27 -61.64
CA GLN A 382 -5.84 -21.01 -63.08
C GLN A 382 -5.59 -22.27 -63.92
N ALA A 383 -4.60 -23.05 -63.54
CA ALA A 383 -4.28 -24.33 -64.22
C ALA A 383 -5.40 -25.39 -64.15
N ARG A 384 -6.30 -25.31 -63.17
CA ARG A 384 -7.47 -26.20 -63.03
C ARG A 384 -8.68 -25.73 -63.85
N LYS A 385 -8.64 -24.50 -64.34
CA LYS A 385 -9.75 -23.93 -65.16
C LYS A 385 -9.50 -23.97 -66.65
N GLY A 386 -8.27 -24.18 -67.11
CA GLY A 386 -7.92 -24.42 -68.52
C GLY A 386 -7.86 -25.92 -68.76
#